data_db59f3bbbcb89360f33fa7c4b3a1677c
#
_entry.id   db59f3bbbcb89360f33fa7c4b3a1677c
#
_cell.length_a   1.000
_cell.length_b   1.000
_cell.length_c   1.000
_cell.angle_alpha   90.00
_cell.angle_beta   90.00
_cell.angle_gamma   90.00
#
_symmetry.space_group_name_H-M   'P 1'
#
loop_
_entity.id
_entity.type
_entity.pdbx_description
1 polymer ?
#
loop_
_entity_poly.entity_id
_entity_poly.type
_entity_poly.pdbx_seq_one_letter_code
_entity_poly.pdbx_strand_id
1 'polypeptide(L)'
;MMRKKIRTHRWSGALAAFSMVALLGGVSSAQDSRLAEAKKEGKVVWYTGAALKTAENVAKRFEQAYSGIKVEVHRSGSERILQRLMQEAGAGIKNADIFNSSDVGHYVLLKKKGMLAKYTPAGSERFPEGFRDADGIAFGWRAFLIVISYNSKLLTSGDAPKTWKDLLDAKWKGKLVTAHPGYSGSIATYMLSLVNLYGWDYFKQLAQNKPHLTQSVHDPAQVVAAGERTVGANGAEYFLYSQRKKGNPIGIVYPQDGVPLVVSPSAITSFAPHPAAARLFTDFIFTKDVQQFLADSEGLYVPHPEVTYPPDKPKLTDLKVLTADAAELERRNEEIKKRFVEFFGA
;
A
#
# COMPACT_ATOMS: atom_id res chain seq x y z
N MET A 1 61.40 -31.94 -61.04
CA MET A 1 61.14 -32.38 -59.66
C MET A 1 61.68 -31.38 -58.71
N MET A 2 60.82 -30.43 -58.24
CA MET A 2 61.21 -29.33 -57.36
C MET A 2 60.47 -29.48 -56.03
N ARG A 3 61.19 -29.69 -54.91
CA ARG A 3 60.66 -29.72 -53.56
C ARG A 3 60.58 -28.29 -53.06
N LYS A 4 59.33 -27.77 -52.73
CA LYS A 4 59.11 -26.52 -52.02
C LYS A 4 59.26 -26.75 -50.52
N LYS A 5 60.15 -25.98 -49.89
CA LYS A 5 60.33 -25.87 -48.45
C LYS A 5 59.23 -25.00 -47.89
N ILE A 6 58.48 -25.49 -46.89
CA ILE A 6 57.54 -24.76 -46.14
C ILE A 6 58.28 -24.12 -44.91
N ARG A 7 58.28 -22.78 -44.80
CA ARG A 7 58.77 -21.99 -43.65
C ARG A 7 57.64 -21.89 -42.60
N THR A 8 57.86 -22.44 -41.45
CA THR A 8 56.99 -22.24 -40.27
C THR A 8 57.41 -20.97 -39.57
N HIS A 9 56.49 -19.97 -39.54
CA HIS A 9 56.63 -18.78 -38.67
C HIS A 9 56.06 -19.10 -37.27
N ARG A 10 56.90 -19.06 -36.25
CA ARG A 10 56.51 -19.08 -34.85
C ARG A 10 56.07 -17.66 -34.49
N TRP A 11 54.80 -17.49 -34.20
CA TRP A 11 54.26 -16.29 -33.55
C TRP A 11 54.28 -16.50 -32.04
N SER A 12 55.09 -15.69 -31.37
CA SER A 12 55.10 -15.51 -29.89
C SER A 12 53.92 -14.65 -29.53
N GLY A 13 52.82 -15.27 -29.07
CA GLY A 13 51.71 -14.50 -28.48
C GLY A 13 51.98 -14.17 -27.03
N ALA A 14 52.13 -12.90 -26.73
CA ALA A 14 52.17 -12.37 -25.38
C ALA A 14 50.77 -12.49 -24.78
N LEU A 15 50.62 -13.26 -23.69
CA LEU A 15 49.44 -13.28 -22.83
C LEU A 15 49.31 -11.95 -22.08
N ALA A 16 48.41 -11.06 -22.52
CA ALA A 16 47.93 -9.98 -21.72
C ALA A 16 46.83 -10.55 -20.75
N ALA A 17 47.26 -10.86 -19.54
CA ALA A 17 46.34 -11.14 -18.45
C ALA A 17 45.63 -9.84 -18.06
N PHE A 18 44.39 -9.66 -18.55
CA PHE A 18 43.53 -8.56 -18.09
C PHE A 18 42.94 -8.96 -16.74
N SER A 19 43.43 -8.32 -15.69
CA SER A 19 42.91 -8.47 -14.32
C SER A 19 41.51 -7.89 -14.24
N MET A 20 40.50 -8.79 -14.30
CA MET A 20 39.10 -8.49 -14.02
C MET A 20 38.79 -8.87 -12.58
N VAL A 21 39.35 -8.09 -11.65
CA VAL A 21 39.02 -8.21 -10.20
C VAL A 21 38.81 -6.82 -9.70
N ALA A 22 37.60 -6.49 -9.31
CA ALA A 22 37.19 -5.50 -8.32
C ALA A 22 35.89 -4.75 -8.67
N LEU A 23 34.79 -5.48 -8.84
CA LEU A 23 33.44 -4.86 -8.80
C LEU A 23 32.45 -5.59 -7.87
N LEU A 24 32.83 -6.72 -7.29
CA LEU A 24 31.98 -7.48 -6.34
C LEU A 24 32.22 -7.14 -4.87
N GLY A 25 33.28 -6.41 -4.52
CA GLY A 25 33.62 -6.08 -3.13
C GLY A 25 32.89 -4.85 -2.57
N GLY A 26 32.42 -3.94 -3.42
CA GLY A 26 31.88 -2.65 -2.96
C GLY A 26 30.46 -2.72 -2.39
N VAL A 27 29.61 -3.62 -2.91
CA VAL A 27 28.20 -3.73 -2.48
C VAL A 27 28.12 -4.44 -1.13
N SER A 28 28.92 -5.48 -0.91
CA SER A 28 28.94 -6.23 0.35
C SER A 28 29.42 -5.37 1.52
N SER A 29 30.48 -4.57 1.36
CA SER A 29 31.02 -3.72 2.42
C SER A 29 30.09 -2.56 2.82
N ALA A 30 29.36 -1.98 1.87
CA ALA A 30 28.39 -0.92 2.14
C ALA A 30 27.15 -1.45 2.87
N GLN A 31 26.73 -2.67 2.57
CA GLN A 31 25.62 -3.33 3.25
C GLN A 31 25.99 -3.75 4.67
N ASP A 32 27.20 -4.24 4.88
CA ASP A 32 27.72 -4.61 6.20
C ASP A 32 27.90 -3.38 7.11
N SER A 33 28.38 -2.24 6.59
CA SER A 33 28.49 -1.00 7.33
C SER A 33 27.13 -0.44 7.74
N ARG A 34 26.14 -0.45 6.84
CA ARG A 34 24.78 -0.01 7.14
C ARG A 34 24.10 -0.86 8.21
N LEU A 35 24.29 -2.18 8.16
CA LEU A 35 23.77 -3.08 9.18
C LEU A 35 24.40 -2.80 10.55
N ALA A 36 25.70 -2.56 10.60
CA ALA A 36 26.40 -2.21 11.83
C ALA A 36 25.90 -0.89 12.44
N GLU A 37 25.64 0.13 11.61
CA GLU A 37 25.03 1.38 12.05
C GLU A 37 23.59 1.20 12.53
N ALA A 38 22.76 0.48 11.79
CA ALA A 38 21.38 0.21 12.17
C ALA A 38 21.30 -0.56 13.51
N LYS A 39 22.24 -1.47 13.79
CA LYS A 39 22.36 -2.14 15.10
C LYS A 39 22.75 -1.19 16.23
N LYS A 40 23.57 -0.17 15.97
CA LYS A 40 23.90 0.87 16.96
C LYS A 40 22.67 1.75 17.24
N GLU A 41 21.87 2.05 16.22
CA GLU A 41 20.59 2.76 16.36
C GLU A 41 19.56 1.94 17.15
N GLY A 42 19.61 0.60 17.04
CA GLY A 42 18.87 -0.36 17.84
C GLY A 42 17.39 -0.49 17.54
N LYS A 43 16.81 0.43 16.77
CA LYS A 43 15.37 0.43 16.43
C LYS A 43 15.04 1.19 15.17
N VAL A 44 13.81 0.97 14.68
CA VAL A 44 13.13 1.80 13.69
C VAL A 44 11.72 2.10 14.19
N VAL A 45 11.27 3.34 14.09
CA VAL A 45 9.94 3.79 14.48
C VAL A 45 9.05 3.92 13.24
N TRP A 46 8.04 3.07 13.17
CA TRP A 46 7.18 2.94 12.01
C TRP A 46 5.77 3.49 12.25
N TYR A 47 5.46 4.63 11.64
CA TYR A 47 4.11 5.23 11.62
C TYR A 47 3.33 4.66 10.45
N THR A 48 2.24 3.91 10.70
CA THR A 48 1.56 3.16 9.65
C THR A 48 0.04 3.15 9.76
N GLY A 49 -0.62 3.25 8.58
CA GLY A 49 -2.05 2.99 8.40
C GLY A 49 -2.38 1.52 8.07
N ALA A 50 -1.40 0.61 8.04
CA ALA A 50 -1.64 -0.81 7.78
C ALA A 50 -2.52 -1.45 8.88
N ALA A 51 -3.16 -2.59 8.58
CA ALA A 51 -3.84 -3.36 9.61
C ALA A 51 -2.82 -3.78 10.69
N LEU A 52 -3.23 -3.75 11.97
CA LEU A 52 -2.32 -3.99 13.09
C LEU A 52 -1.56 -5.31 12.94
N LYS A 53 -2.29 -6.38 12.66
CA LYS A 53 -1.69 -7.71 12.49
C LYS A 53 -0.69 -7.78 11.33
N THR A 54 -0.98 -7.09 10.22
CA THR A 54 -0.04 -6.99 9.09
C THR A 54 1.26 -6.29 9.52
N ALA A 55 1.13 -5.15 10.22
CA ALA A 55 2.28 -4.40 10.72
C ALA A 55 3.12 -5.22 11.72
N GLU A 56 2.48 -5.88 12.68
CA GLU A 56 3.15 -6.76 13.65
C GLU A 56 3.87 -7.93 12.99
N ASN A 57 3.26 -8.56 11.99
CA ASN A 57 3.89 -9.66 11.26
C ASN A 57 5.12 -9.21 10.46
N VAL A 58 5.05 -8.04 9.81
CA VAL A 58 6.20 -7.46 9.08
C VAL A 58 7.30 -7.08 10.07
N ALA A 59 6.95 -6.42 11.18
CA ALA A 59 7.90 -6.06 12.23
C ALA A 59 8.62 -7.28 12.79
N LYS A 60 7.88 -8.34 13.15
CA LYS A 60 8.46 -9.58 13.65
C LYS A 60 9.43 -10.23 12.65
N ARG A 61 9.08 -10.26 11.36
CA ARG A 61 9.95 -10.79 10.30
C ARG A 61 11.23 -9.98 10.17
N PHE A 62 11.13 -8.65 10.26
CA PHE A 62 12.30 -7.77 10.25
C PHE A 62 13.22 -8.05 11.45
N GLU A 63 12.67 -8.10 12.66
CA GLU A 63 13.41 -8.38 13.88
C GLU A 63 14.09 -9.77 13.88
N GLN A 64 13.47 -10.75 13.22
CA GLN A 64 14.05 -12.07 13.02
C GLN A 64 15.21 -12.04 12.01
N ALA A 65 15.06 -11.28 10.92
CA ALA A 65 16.10 -11.14 9.90
C ALA A 65 17.30 -10.28 10.39
N TYR A 66 17.03 -9.29 11.23
CA TYR A 66 18.01 -8.30 11.70
C TYR A 66 18.03 -8.22 13.22
N SER A 67 18.52 -9.31 13.85
CA SER A 67 18.65 -9.39 15.32
C SER A 67 19.40 -8.19 15.88
N GLY A 68 18.85 -7.61 16.95
CA GLY A 68 19.38 -6.40 17.61
C GLY A 68 18.75 -5.07 17.14
N ILE A 69 17.80 -5.11 16.17
CA ILE A 69 17.05 -3.93 15.74
C ILE A 69 15.56 -4.18 16.01
N LYS A 70 14.91 -3.32 16.81
CA LYS A 70 13.48 -3.40 17.13
C LYS A 70 12.64 -2.55 16.19
N VAL A 71 11.39 -2.96 15.95
CA VAL A 71 10.42 -2.16 15.19
C VAL A 71 9.34 -1.64 16.14
N GLU A 72 9.35 -0.35 16.42
CA GLU A 72 8.30 0.32 17.18
C GLU A 72 7.16 0.71 16.24
N VAL A 73 6.04 -0.02 16.31
CA VAL A 73 4.89 0.19 15.43
C VAL A 73 3.91 1.16 16.08
N HIS A 74 3.70 2.31 15.45
CA HIS A 74 2.63 3.25 15.78
C HIS A 74 1.54 3.16 14.72
N ARG A 75 0.46 2.42 15.02
CA ARG A 75 -0.64 2.17 14.09
C ARG A 75 -1.84 3.06 14.40
N SER A 76 -2.32 3.78 13.37
CA SER A 76 -3.62 4.49 13.42
C SER A 76 -4.25 4.54 12.03
N GLY A 77 -5.43 5.15 11.89
CA GLY A 77 -5.97 5.51 10.57
C GLY A 77 -5.05 6.49 9.85
N SER A 78 -5.05 6.47 8.51
CA SER A 78 -4.12 7.26 7.69
C SER A 78 -4.15 8.75 8.01
N GLU A 79 -5.34 9.31 8.24
CA GLU A 79 -5.50 10.72 8.61
C GLU A 79 -4.91 11.02 9.98
N ARG A 80 -5.21 10.18 10.97
CA ARG A 80 -4.71 10.39 12.34
C ARG A 80 -3.19 10.24 12.43
N ILE A 81 -2.60 9.31 11.67
CA ILE A 81 -1.15 9.13 11.68
C ILE A 81 -0.44 10.29 10.98
N LEU A 82 -1.05 10.88 9.94
CA LEU A 82 -0.56 12.12 9.32
C LEU A 82 -0.63 13.29 10.31
N GLN A 83 -1.79 13.49 10.95
CA GLN A 83 -1.99 14.58 11.94
C GLN A 83 -0.97 14.46 13.07
N ARG A 84 -0.75 13.26 13.59
CA ARG A 84 0.27 13.02 14.61
C ARG A 84 1.67 13.41 14.13
N LEU A 85 2.08 12.95 12.95
CA LEU A 85 3.37 13.29 12.36
C LEU A 85 3.54 14.82 12.22
N MET A 86 2.49 15.50 11.73
CA MET A 86 2.51 16.94 11.54
C MET A 86 2.57 17.72 12.87
N GLN A 87 1.84 17.29 13.88
CA GLN A 87 1.83 17.91 15.21
C GLN A 87 3.19 17.72 15.91
N GLU A 88 3.74 16.51 15.89
CA GLU A 88 5.04 16.21 16.47
C GLU A 88 6.15 17.03 15.79
N ALA A 89 6.17 17.05 14.44
CA ALA A 89 7.14 17.85 13.70
C ALA A 89 7.00 19.37 13.98
N GLY A 90 5.77 19.87 14.09
CA GLY A 90 5.51 21.27 14.46
C GLY A 90 5.97 21.62 15.88
N ALA A 91 5.99 20.65 16.79
CA ALA A 91 6.53 20.80 18.14
C ALA A 91 8.04 20.51 18.23
N GLY A 92 8.73 20.28 17.11
CA GLY A 92 10.16 19.93 17.07
C GLY A 92 10.46 18.49 17.50
N ILE A 93 9.44 17.65 17.66
CA ILE A 93 9.58 16.24 18.04
C ILE A 93 9.86 15.41 16.78
N LYS A 94 11.02 14.77 16.74
CA LYS A 94 11.50 13.93 15.64
C LYS A 94 11.43 12.48 16.07
N ASN A 95 10.27 11.84 15.95
CA ASN A 95 10.04 10.48 16.45
C ASN A 95 9.93 9.44 15.33
N ALA A 96 9.25 9.75 14.23
CA ALA A 96 8.99 8.78 13.17
C ALA A 96 10.18 8.65 12.21
N ASP A 97 10.60 7.41 11.95
CA ASP A 97 11.56 7.08 10.89
C ASP A 97 10.86 6.82 9.56
N ILE A 98 9.80 6.01 9.60
CA ILE A 98 9.04 5.58 8.43
C ILE A 98 7.59 6.04 8.56
N PHE A 99 7.08 6.60 7.47
CA PHE A 99 5.67 6.98 7.33
C PHE A 99 5.00 6.14 6.23
N ASN A 100 3.90 5.46 6.60
CA ASN A 100 3.03 4.76 5.65
C ASN A 100 1.59 5.25 5.76
N SER A 101 1.02 5.62 4.65
CA SER A 101 -0.38 6.01 4.52
C SER A 101 -1.03 5.32 3.31
N SER A 102 -2.33 5.12 3.36
CA SER A 102 -3.13 4.68 2.21
C SER A 102 -3.80 5.85 1.48
N ASP A 103 -3.29 7.06 1.66
CA ASP A 103 -3.66 8.25 0.89
C ASP A 103 -2.39 8.79 0.23
N VAL A 104 -2.32 8.72 -1.09
CA VAL A 104 -1.17 9.20 -1.87
C VAL A 104 -1.05 10.73 -1.83
N GLY A 105 -2.15 11.46 -1.59
CA GLY A 105 -2.13 12.92 -1.41
C GLY A 105 -1.32 13.38 -0.19
N HIS A 106 -1.26 12.54 0.85
CA HIS A 106 -0.41 12.82 2.02
C HIS A 106 1.07 12.98 1.66
N TYR A 107 1.54 12.22 0.68
CA TYR A 107 2.94 12.31 0.23
C TYR A 107 3.20 13.57 -0.60
N VAL A 108 2.22 14.04 -1.37
CA VAL A 108 2.30 15.34 -2.05
C VAL A 108 2.42 16.46 -1.01
N LEU A 109 1.60 16.44 0.03
CA LEU A 109 1.66 17.42 1.13
C LEU A 109 3.01 17.36 1.86
N LEU A 110 3.47 16.17 2.26
CA LEU A 110 4.71 16.00 3.00
C LEU A 110 5.94 16.35 2.16
N LYS A 111 5.94 16.07 0.85
CA LYS A 111 6.98 16.53 -0.09
C LYS A 111 7.04 18.06 -0.16
N LYS A 112 5.89 18.73 -0.33
CA LYS A 112 5.80 20.21 -0.35
C LYS A 112 6.36 20.83 0.93
N LYS A 113 6.27 20.13 2.06
CA LYS A 113 6.79 20.57 3.36
C LYS A 113 8.26 20.16 3.63
N GLY A 114 8.91 19.43 2.70
CA GLY A 114 10.28 18.94 2.88
C GLY A 114 10.42 17.89 4.01
N MET A 115 9.35 17.21 4.36
CA MET A 115 9.31 16.27 5.49
C MET A 115 9.71 14.84 5.14
N LEU A 116 10.01 14.54 3.89
CA LEU A 116 10.40 13.23 3.41
C LEU A 116 11.82 13.23 2.86
N ALA A 117 12.57 12.16 3.13
CA ALA A 117 13.90 11.95 2.61
C ALA A 117 13.87 11.24 1.25
N LYS A 118 14.82 11.55 0.39
CA LYS A 118 15.03 10.80 -0.85
C LYS A 118 15.72 9.49 -0.53
N TYR A 119 15.05 8.38 -0.84
CA TYR A 119 15.62 7.04 -0.75
C TYR A 119 14.91 6.10 -1.72
N THR A 120 15.66 5.50 -2.63
CA THR A 120 15.17 4.56 -3.64
C THR A 120 15.47 3.14 -3.20
N PRO A 121 14.44 2.30 -2.91
CA PRO A 121 14.65 0.91 -2.52
C PRO A 121 15.34 0.12 -3.63
N ALA A 122 16.20 -0.83 -3.26
CA ALA A 122 16.87 -1.70 -4.22
C ALA A 122 15.86 -2.49 -5.07
N GLY A 123 16.06 -2.56 -6.39
CA GLY A 123 15.20 -3.28 -7.32
C GLY A 123 13.90 -2.54 -7.69
N SER A 124 13.67 -1.34 -7.16
CA SER A 124 12.44 -0.58 -7.43
C SER A 124 12.30 -0.08 -8.87
N GLU A 125 13.36 -0.10 -9.65
CA GLU A 125 13.32 0.18 -11.10
C GLU A 125 12.45 -0.84 -11.87
N ARG A 126 12.26 -2.05 -11.31
CA ARG A 126 11.43 -3.12 -11.88
C ARG A 126 9.96 -3.07 -11.43
N PHE A 127 9.61 -2.18 -10.49
CA PHE A 127 8.24 -2.06 -10.01
C PHE A 127 7.33 -1.45 -11.08
N PRO A 128 6.04 -1.83 -11.14
CA PRO A 128 5.07 -1.17 -12.01
C PRO A 128 5.04 0.35 -11.76
N GLU A 129 4.78 1.14 -12.79
CA GLU A 129 4.83 2.60 -12.75
C GLU A 129 3.96 3.18 -11.61
N GLY A 130 2.75 2.67 -11.39
CA GLY A 130 1.86 3.13 -10.32
C GLY A 130 2.36 2.91 -8.89
N PHE A 131 3.48 2.17 -8.71
CA PHE A 131 4.13 1.96 -7.42
C PHE A 131 5.44 2.75 -7.26
N ARG A 132 5.89 3.41 -8.33
CA ARG A 132 7.13 4.20 -8.33
C ARG A 132 6.83 5.68 -8.13
N ASP A 133 7.76 6.36 -7.52
CA ASP A 133 7.76 7.81 -7.41
C ASP A 133 8.92 8.39 -8.23
N ALA A 134 8.61 9.28 -9.17
CA ALA A 134 9.62 9.89 -10.05
C ALA A 134 10.70 10.66 -9.27
N ASP A 135 10.36 11.20 -8.10
CA ASP A 135 11.29 11.93 -7.24
C ASP A 135 12.19 10.99 -6.42
N GLY A 136 11.89 9.69 -6.37
CA GLY A 136 12.61 8.70 -5.57
C GLY A 136 12.45 8.89 -4.06
N ILE A 137 11.27 9.29 -3.61
CA ILE A 137 10.98 9.64 -2.22
C ILE A 137 9.99 8.66 -1.59
N ALA A 138 8.90 8.28 -2.31
CA ALA A 138 7.83 7.47 -1.78
C ALA A 138 7.48 6.33 -2.74
N PHE A 139 7.53 5.09 -2.28
CA PHE A 139 7.27 3.92 -3.11
C PHE A 139 6.09 3.13 -2.57
N GLY A 140 5.15 2.75 -3.45
CA GLY A 140 4.05 1.88 -3.10
C GLY A 140 4.58 0.52 -2.64
N TRP A 141 4.40 0.17 -1.37
CA TRP A 141 4.85 -1.13 -0.86
C TRP A 141 3.75 -2.18 -0.87
N ARG A 142 2.51 -1.72 -0.99
CA ARG A 142 1.30 -2.55 -1.14
C ARG A 142 0.19 -1.77 -1.81
N ALA A 143 -0.76 -2.51 -2.40
CA ALA A 143 -2.01 -1.94 -2.88
C ALA A 143 -3.18 -2.90 -2.60
N PHE A 144 -4.40 -2.38 -2.63
CA PHE A 144 -5.63 -3.14 -2.47
C PHE A 144 -6.80 -2.44 -3.16
N LEU A 145 -7.85 -3.19 -3.38
CA LEU A 145 -9.07 -2.69 -4.00
C LEU A 145 -10.10 -2.29 -2.94
N ILE A 146 -10.88 -1.27 -3.23
CA ILE A 146 -12.11 -0.99 -2.51
C ILE A 146 -13.26 -1.65 -3.28
N VAL A 147 -14.02 -2.47 -2.58
CA VAL A 147 -15.05 -3.32 -3.19
C VAL A 147 -16.36 -3.26 -2.39
N ILE A 148 -17.43 -3.74 -2.99
CA ILE A 148 -18.70 -3.99 -2.30
C ILE A 148 -18.62 -5.35 -1.62
N SER A 149 -19.23 -5.47 -0.45
CA SER A 149 -19.38 -6.73 0.26
C SER A 149 -20.82 -6.97 0.71
N TYR A 150 -21.18 -8.21 0.96
CA TYR A 150 -22.51 -8.56 1.49
C TYR A 150 -22.42 -9.76 2.43
N ASN A 151 -23.40 -9.88 3.32
CA ASN A 151 -23.52 -11.07 4.17
C ASN A 151 -24.17 -12.21 3.37
N SER A 152 -23.42 -13.28 3.10
CA SER A 152 -23.87 -14.40 2.26
C SER A 152 -24.92 -15.31 2.91
N LYS A 153 -25.24 -15.13 4.21
CA LYS A 153 -26.39 -15.77 4.87
C LYS A 153 -27.68 -14.96 4.71
N LEU A 154 -27.58 -13.64 4.47
CA LEU A 154 -28.70 -12.73 4.37
C LEU A 154 -29.06 -12.37 2.91
N LEU A 155 -28.12 -12.55 1.98
CA LEU A 155 -28.27 -12.15 0.60
C LEU A 155 -27.56 -13.15 -0.32
N THR A 156 -28.22 -13.54 -1.41
CA THR A 156 -27.60 -14.39 -2.44
C THR A 156 -26.67 -13.57 -3.33
N SER A 157 -25.73 -14.23 -4.01
CA SER A 157 -24.87 -13.55 -4.98
C SER A 157 -25.63 -12.97 -6.16
N GLY A 158 -26.80 -13.52 -6.51
CA GLY A 158 -27.69 -13.03 -7.56
C GLY A 158 -28.32 -11.68 -7.22
N ASP A 159 -28.71 -11.49 -5.96
CA ASP A 159 -29.40 -10.29 -5.46
C ASP A 159 -28.45 -9.18 -4.98
N ALA A 160 -27.15 -9.52 -4.82
CA ALA A 160 -26.13 -8.56 -4.40
C ALA A 160 -25.91 -7.46 -5.44
N PRO A 161 -25.59 -6.21 -5.02
CA PRO A 161 -25.26 -5.12 -5.92
C PRO A 161 -24.10 -5.53 -6.85
N LYS A 162 -24.18 -5.19 -8.15
CA LYS A 162 -23.13 -5.49 -9.15
C LYS A 162 -22.32 -4.25 -9.54
N THR A 163 -22.89 -3.09 -9.31
CA THR A 163 -22.29 -1.77 -9.61
C THR A 163 -22.42 -0.85 -8.40
N TRP A 164 -21.65 0.23 -8.40
CA TRP A 164 -21.80 1.27 -7.38
C TRP A 164 -23.18 1.91 -7.42
N LYS A 165 -23.76 2.07 -8.64
CA LYS A 165 -25.10 2.63 -8.81
C LYS A 165 -26.20 1.77 -8.17
N ASP A 166 -26.04 0.46 -8.13
CA ASP A 166 -27.02 -0.44 -7.50
C ASP A 166 -27.20 -0.17 -5.99
N LEU A 167 -26.17 0.43 -5.34
CA LEU A 167 -26.25 0.86 -3.94
C LEU A 167 -27.23 2.02 -3.70
N LEU A 168 -27.63 2.72 -4.76
CA LEU A 168 -28.57 3.85 -4.69
C LEU A 168 -30.03 3.40 -4.61
N ASP A 169 -30.33 2.11 -4.92
CA ASP A 169 -31.68 1.57 -4.82
C ASP A 169 -32.22 1.69 -3.39
N ALA A 170 -33.44 2.17 -3.25
CA ALA A 170 -34.15 2.36 -1.99
C ALA A 170 -34.31 1.06 -1.17
N LYS A 171 -34.24 -0.12 -1.80
CA LYS A 171 -34.26 -1.43 -1.11
C LYS A 171 -33.12 -1.57 -0.10
N TRP A 172 -32.03 -0.81 -0.24
CA TRP A 172 -30.88 -0.80 0.66
C TRP A 172 -30.99 0.16 1.83
N LYS A 173 -32.09 0.92 1.96
CA LYS A 173 -32.27 1.86 3.07
C LYS A 173 -32.12 1.18 4.43
N GLY A 174 -31.17 1.69 5.25
CA GLY A 174 -30.83 1.14 6.57
C GLY A 174 -30.04 -0.18 6.53
N LYS A 175 -29.68 -0.72 5.35
CA LYS A 175 -28.98 -1.99 5.20
C LYS A 175 -27.51 -1.84 4.81
N LEU A 176 -27.05 -0.60 4.56
CA LEU A 176 -25.68 -0.32 4.15
C LEU A 176 -24.78 0.03 5.35
N VAL A 177 -23.50 -0.26 5.20
CA VAL A 177 -22.41 0.31 6.04
C VAL A 177 -21.35 0.92 5.15
N THR A 178 -20.79 2.06 5.55
CA THR A 178 -19.71 2.77 4.86
C THR A 178 -18.70 3.35 5.86
N ALA A 179 -17.44 3.48 5.46
CA ALA A 179 -16.41 4.09 6.27
C ALA A 179 -16.25 5.59 5.98
N HIS A 180 -15.66 6.33 6.92
CA HIS A 180 -15.55 7.79 6.90
C HIS A 180 -14.17 8.26 6.40
N PRO A 181 -14.10 9.20 5.42
CA PRO A 181 -12.81 9.68 4.87
C PRO A 181 -11.96 10.46 5.89
N GLY A 182 -12.56 11.09 6.89
CA GLY A 182 -11.83 11.81 7.94
C GLY A 182 -10.98 10.94 8.88
N TYR A 183 -11.08 9.62 8.76
CA TYR A 183 -10.25 8.67 9.52
C TYR A 183 -9.40 7.77 8.61
N SER A 184 -9.89 7.47 7.41
CA SER A 184 -9.27 6.52 6.49
C SER A 184 -9.00 7.16 5.13
N GLY A 185 -7.71 7.39 4.80
CA GLY A 185 -7.30 7.96 3.52
C GLY A 185 -7.68 7.11 2.31
N SER A 186 -7.81 5.78 2.46
CA SER A 186 -8.33 4.93 1.39
C SER A 186 -9.77 5.24 1.02
N ILE A 187 -10.56 5.79 1.96
CA ILE A 187 -11.93 6.23 1.66
C ILE A 187 -11.92 7.55 0.90
N ALA A 188 -10.95 8.44 1.14
CA ALA A 188 -10.78 9.62 0.29
C ALA A 188 -10.46 9.23 -1.16
N THR A 189 -9.57 8.24 -1.38
CA THR A 189 -9.29 7.66 -2.70
C THR A 189 -10.55 7.08 -3.35
N TYR A 190 -11.33 6.29 -2.62
CA TYR A 190 -12.61 5.75 -3.07
C TYR A 190 -13.59 6.86 -3.47
N MET A 191 -13.77 7.86 -2.62
CA MET A 191 -14.68 8.96 -2.90
C MET A 191 -14.25 9.75 -4.13
N LEU A 192 -12.97 10.10 -4.26
CA LEU A 192 -12.48 10.82 -5.43
C LEU A 192 -12.70 10.01 -6.71
N SER A 193 -12.41 8.70 -6.69
CA SER A 193 -12.63 7.82 -7.83
C SER A 193 -14.10 7.80 -8.29
N LEU A 194 -15.05 7.76 -7.35
CA LEU A 194 -16.47 7.77 -7.67
C LEU A 194 -17.01 9.16 -8.02
N VAL A 195 -16.46 10.22 -7.43
CA VAL A 195 -16.77 11.60 -7.84
C VAL A 195 -16.34 11.84 -9.28
N ASN A 196 -15.17 11.34 -9.68
CA ASN A 196 -14.71 11.44 -11.06
C ASN A 196 -15.57 10.60 -12.03
N LEU A 197 -16.20 9.53 -11.55
CA LEU A 197 -17.06 8.66 -12.35
C LEU A 197 -18.52 9.16 -12.40
N TYR A 198 -19.06 9.68 -11.30
CA TYR A 198 -20.49 9.96 -11.13
C TYR A 198 -20.83 11.35 -10.61
N GLY A 199 -19.85 12.15 -10.23
CA GLY A 199 -20.07 13.42 -9.54
C GLY A 199 -20.48 13.25 -8.06
N TRP A 200 -20.66 14.38 -7.39
CA TRP A 200 -21.07 14.42 -5.98
C TRP A 200 -22.50 13.91 -5.72
N ASP A 201 -23.37 13.98 -6.74
CA ASP A 201 -24.77 13.52 -6.62
C ASP A 201 -24.88 12.03 -6.28
N TYR A 202 -23.90 11.22 -6.66
CA TYR A 202 -23.82 9.83 -6.22
C TYR A 202 -23.83 9.69 -4.68
N PHE A 203 -22.97 10.42 -4.00
CA PHE A 203 -22.87 10.35 -2.54
C PHE A 203 -24.08 11.00 -1.85
N LYS A 204 -24.64 12.06 -2.44
CA LYS A 204 -25.88 12.66 -1.95
C LYS A 204 -27.05 11.66 -2.01
N GLN A 205 -27.16 10.88 -3.09
CA GLN A 205 -28.16 9.85 -3.21
C GLN A 205 -27.88 8.65 -2.30
N LEU A 206 -26.61 8.20 -2.20
CA LEU A 206 -26.21 7.12 -1.30
C LEU A 206 -26.57 7.43 0.17
N ALA A 207 -26.42 8.67 0.59
CA ALA A 207 -26.77 9.11 1.93
C ALA A 207 -28.27 8.97 2.25
N GLN A 208 -29.16 9.03 1.24
CA GLN A 208 -30.59 8.82 1.44
C GLN A 208 -30.92 7.39 1.93
N ASN A 209 -30.04 6.43 1.66
CA ASN A 209 -30.12 5.08 2.17
C ASN A 209 -29.66 4.93 3.62
N LYS A 210 -29.28 6.04 4.28
CA LYS A 210 -28.89 6.08 5.71
C LYS A 210 -27.91 4.97 6.09
N PRO A 211 -26.72 4.89 5.45
CA PRO A 211 -25.75 3.87 5.80
C PRO A 211 -25.25 4.06 7.24
N HIS A 212 -24.94 2.96 7.90
CA HIS A 212 -24.19 2.95 9.14
C HIS A 212 -22.76 3.45 8.90
N LEU A 213 -22.31 4.46 9.64
CA LEU A 213 -20.99 5.07 9.47
C LEU A 213 -19.97 4.45 10.40
N THR A 214 -18.82 4.06 9.86
CA THR A 214 -17.70 3.50 10.62
C THR A 214 -16.42 4.32 10.38
N GLN A 215 -15.38 4.10 11.18
CA GLN A 215 -14.15 4.88 11.06
C GLN A 215 -13.17 4.28 10.07
N SER A 216 -12.88 3.00 10.18
CA SER A 216 -11.87 2.32 9.38
C SER A 216 -12.48 1.66 8.14
N VAL A 217 -11.74 1.65 7.03
CA VAL A 217 -12.07 0.87 5.83
C VAL A 217 -12.19 -0.66 6.10
N HIS A 218 -11.72 -1.13 7.26
CA HIS A 218 -11.83 -2.53 7.69
C HIS A 218 -13.15 -2.82 8.41
N ASP A 219 -13.79 -1.81 9.01
CA ASP A 219 -14.97 -2.00 9.86
C ASP A 219 -16.19 -2.52 9.10
N PRO A 220 -16.47 -2.11 7.83
CA PRO A 220 -17.58 -2.67 7.07
C PRO A 220 -17.55 -4.20 6.99
N ALA A 221 -16.37 -4.81 6.91
CA ALA A 221 -16.25 -6.28 6.90
C ALA A 221 -16.75 -6.93 8.18
N GLN A 222 -16.51 -6.32 9.34
CA GLN A 222 -16.96 -6.82 10.65
C GLN A 222 -18.47 -6.65 10.80
N VAL A 223 -19.00 -5.48 10.47
CA VAL A 223 -20.44 -5.16 10.52
C VAL A 223 -21.25 -6.07 9.61
N VAL A 224 -20.76 -6.33 8.38
CA VAL A 224 -21.40 -7.26 7.43
C VAL A 224 -21.28 -8.70 7.92
N ALA A 225 -20.13 -9.12 8.43
CA ALA A 225 -19.93 -10.47 8.96
C ALA A 225 -20.86 -10.78 10.13
N ALA A 226 -21.06 -9.81 11.03
CA ALA A 226 -21.98 -9.92 12.16
C ALA A 226 -23.47 -9.91 11.76
N GLY A 227 -23.79 -9.52 10.51
CA GLY A 227 -25.17 -9.37 10.04
C GLY A 227 -25.88 -8.10 10.51
N GLU A 228 -25.16 -7.16 11.13
CA GLU A 228 -25.73 -5.87 11.55
C GLU A 228 -26.17 -5.01 10.37
N ARG A 229 -25.48 -5.15 9.25
CA ARG A 229 -25.84 -4.58 7.94
C ARG A 229 -25.66 -5.65 6.87
N THR A 230 -26.55 -5.63 5.88
CA THR A 230 -26.55 -6.63 4.82
C THR A 230 -25.44 -6.41 3.81
N VAL A 231 -25.11 -5.12 3.51
CA VAL A 231 -24.19 -4.72 2.44
C VAL A 231 -23.18 -3.70 2.94
N GLY A 232 -21.91 -3.96 2.67
CA GLY A 232 -20.83 -2.97 2.79
C GLY A 232 -20.70 -2.17 1.50
N ALA A 233 -20.99 -0.86 1.57
CA ALA A 233 -20.90 0.05 0.43
C ALA A 233 -19.45 0.39 0.03
N ASN A 234 -18.51 0.08 0.89
CA ASN A 234 -17.06 0.07 0.63
C ASN A 234 -16.38 -0.86 1.63
N GLY A 235 -15.18 -1.33 1.29
CA GLY A 235 -14.38 -2.18 2.18
C GLY A 235 -13.07 -2.54 1.51
N ALA A 236 -12.01 -2.72 2.31
CA ALA A 236 -10.73 -3.19 1.81
C ALA A 236 -10.84 -4.68 1.41
N GLU A 237 -10.68 -4.98 0.13
CA GLU A 237 -10.84 -6.32 -0.45
C GLU A 237 -10.02 -7.37 0.29
N TYR A 238 -8.75 -7.10 0.56
CA TYR A 238 -7.87 -8.04 1.25
C TYR A 238 -8.35 -8.40 2.66
N PHE A 239 -8.95 -7.44 3.38
CA PHE A 239 -9.48 -7.68 4.71
C PHE A 239 -10.78 -8.50 4.66
N LEU A 240 -11.66 -8.23 3.71
CA LEU A 240 -12.85 -9.02 3.41
C LEU A 240 -12.48 -10.47 3.05
N TYR A 241 -11.45 -10.64 2.21
CA TYR A 241 -10.91 -11.94 1.83
C TYR A 241 -10.38 -12.71 3.06
N SER A 242 -9.62 -12.04 3.93
CA SER A 242 -9.14 -12.63 5.18
C SER A 242 -10.30 -13.06 6.11
N GLN A 243 -11.35 -12.24 6.22
CA GLN A 243 -12.52 -12.60 7.02
C GLN A 243 -13.28 -13.80 6.43
N ARG A 244 -13.43 -13.85 5.11
CA ARG A 244 -14.04 -14.99 4.41
C ARG A 244 -13.24 -16.29 4.63
N LYS A 245 -11.91 -16.23 4.56
CA LYS A 245 -11.03 -17.39 4.87
C LYS A 245 -11.18 -17.92 6.30
N LYS A 246 -11.58 -17.07 7.25
CA LYS A 246 -11.88 -17.46 8.63
C LYS A 246 -13.29 -18.05 8.80
N GLY A 247 -14.05 -18.25 7.71
CA GLY A 247 -15.40 -18.81 7.73
C GLY A 247 -16.51 -17.78 7.97
N ASN A 248 -16.20 -16.48 8.01
CA ASN A 248 -17.24 -15.46 8.11
C ASN A 248 -18.09 -15.39 6.83
N PRO A 249 -19.41 -15.14 6.94
CA PRO A 249 -20.33 -15.16 5.81
C PRO A 249 -20.21 -13.89 4.96
N ILE A 250 -19.10 -13.74 4.25
CA ILE A 250 -18.81 -12.58 3.41
C ILE A 250 -18.75 -12.97 1.94
N GLY A 251 -19.63 -12.36 1.14
CA GLY A 251 -19.51 -12.27 -0.31
C GLY A 251 -18.78 -10.98 -0.71
N ILE A 252 -17.97 -11.07 -1.74
CA ILE A 252 -17.19 -9.94 -2.29
C ILE A 252 -17.65 -9.70 -3.72
N VAL A 253 -17.94 -8.45 -4.04
CA VAL A 253 -18.31 -8.00 -5.40
C VAL A 253 -17.30 -6.98 -5.87
N TYR A 254 -16.70 -7.25 -7.01
CA TYR A 254 -15.87 -6.30 -7.77
C TYR A 254 -16.80 -5.52 -8.72
N PRO A 255 -17.11 -4.24 -8.46
CA PRO A 255 -18.09 -3.51 -9.23
C PRO A 255 -17.72 -3.39 -10.71
N GLN A 256 -18.68 -3.72 -11.60
CA GLN A 256 -18.48 -3.75 -13.04
C GLN A 256 -18.22 -2.37 -13.65
N ASP A 257 -18.68 -1.32 -13.01
CA ASP A 257 -18.49 0.08 -13.38
C ASP A 257 -17.10 0.63 -13.01
N GLY A 258 -16.32 -0.15 -12.23
CA GLY A 258 -14.92 0.12 -11.94
C GLY A 258 -14.59 -0.08 -10.47
N VAL A 259 -13.34 -0.46 -10.20
CA VAL A 259 -12.87 -0.83 -8.85
C VAL A 259 -11.76 0.13 -8.42
N PRO A 260 -11.96 0.98 -7.40
CA PRO A 260 -10.93 1.88 -6.91
C PRO A 260 -9.71 1.11 -6.37
N LEU A 261 -8.53 1.46 -6.88
CA LEU A 261 -7.24 0.94 -6.42
C LEU A 261 -6.60 1.92 -5.44
N VAL A 262 -6.29 1.43 -4.27
CA VAL A 262 -5.55 2.17 -3.25
C VAL A 262 -4.12 1.68 -3.23
N VAL A 263 -3.18 2.53 -3.63
CA VAL A 263 -1.75 2.31 -3.42
C VAL A 263 -1.37 2.90 -2.07
N SER A 264 -0.61 2.15 -1.28
CA SER A 264 -0.09 2.62 0.02
C SER A 264 1.41 2.80 -0.11
N PRO A 265 1.93 4.03 -0.24
CA PRO A 265 3.36 4.26 -0.25
C PRO A 265 4.01 4.11 1.13
N SER A 266 5.33 3.92 1.09
CA SER A 266 6.26 4.01 2.22
C SER A 266 7.30 5.07 1.93
N ALA A 267 7.64 5.91 2.91
CA ALA A 267 8.69 6.91 2.80
C ALA A 267 9.44 7.04 4.13
N ILE A 268 10.72 7.40 4.05
CA ILE A 268 11.55 7.77 5.20
C ILE A 268 11.31 9.26 5.48
N THR A 269 11.17 9.65 6.75
CA THR A 269 11.06 11.07 7.10
C THR A 269 12.43 11.77 6.93
N SER A 270 12.42 13.05 6.56
CA SER A 270 13.66 13.83 6.40
C SER A 270 14.42 14.07 7.72
N PHE A 271 13.76 13.82 8.83
CA PHE A 271 14.27 13.99 10.19
C PHE A 271 14.37 12.67 10.96
N ALA A 272 14.36 11.54 10.28
CA ALA A 272 14.42 10.21 10.87
C ALA A 272 15.55 10.10 11.91
N PRO A 273 15.24 9.77 13.18
CA PRO A 273 16.27 9.64 14.22
C PRO A 273 17.14 8.37 14.04
N HIS A 274 16.67 7.37 13.29
CA HIS A 274 17.36 6.12 13.04
C HIS A 274 17.50 5.86 11.53
N PRO A 275 18.30 6.68 10.80
CA PRO A 275 18.30 6.68 9.32
C PRO A 275 18.89 5.40 8.70
N ALA A 276 19.84 4.71 9.36
CA ALA A 276 20.37 3.45 8.86
C ALA A 276 19.35 2.31 9.00
N ALA A 277 18.68 2.21 10.16
CA ALA A 277 17.61 1.26 10.40
C ALA A 277 16.40 1.53 9.49
N ALA A 278 16.05 2.81 9.25
CA ALA A 278 14.99 3.20 8.34
C ALA A 278 15.24 2.74 6.90
N ARG A 279 16.46 2.92 6.39
CA ARG A 279 16.84 2.44 5.06
C ARG A 279 16.83 0.92 4.98
N LEU A 280 17.34 0.25 6.00
CA LEU A 280 17.34 -1.21 6.07
C LEU A 280 15.92 -1.78 6.11
N PHE A 281 15.03 -1.17 6.91
CA PHE A 281 13.61 -1.55 6.96
C PHE A 281 12.90 -1.28 5.64
N THR A 282 13.21 -0.16 4.98
CA THR A 282 12.64 0.17 3.66
C THR A 282 13.04 -0.89 2.63
N ASP A 283 14.33 -1.26 2.52
CA ASP A 283 14.74 -2.32 1.59
C ASP A 283 14.08 -3.66 1.95
N PHE A 284 13.96 -3.99 3.24
CA PHE A 284 13.36 -5.23 3.71
C PHE A 284 11.90 -5.39 3.28
N ILE A 285 11.06 -4.36 3.43
CA ILE A 285 9.65 -4.47 3.07
C ILE A 285 9.41 -4.65 1.57
N PHE A 286 10.41 -4.35 0.73
CA PHE A 286 10.37 -4.55 -0.71
C PHE A 286 11.07 -5.85 -1.19
N THR A 287 11.62 -6.66 -0.28
CA THR A 287 12.16 -7.97 -0.65
C THR A 287 11.07 -8.90 -1.16
N LYS A 288 11.43 -9.82 -2.06
CA LYS A 288 10.50 -10.83 -2.59
C LYS A 288 9.79 -11.59 -1.48
N ASP A 289 10.52 -12.00 -0.43
CA ASP A 289 9.97 -12.82 0.65
C ASP A 289 8.89 -12.09 1.45
N VAL A 290 9.11 -10.82 1.78
CA VAL A 290 8.10 -9.99 2.47
C VAL A 290 6.92 -9.71 1.56
N GLN A 291 7.16 -9.40 0.30
CA GLN A 291 6.14 -9.12 -0.68
C GLN A 291 5.29 -10.37 -0.99
N GLN A 292 5.91 -11.56 -1.11
CA GLN A 292 5.18 -12.83 -1.25
C GLN A 292 4.34 -13.12 -0.01
N PHE A 293 4.90 -12.90 1.19
CA PHE A 293 4.13 -13.03 2.44
C PHE A 293 2.89 -12.13 2.45
N LEU A 294 3.00 -10.88 2.02
CA LEU A 294 1.86 -9.95 1.95
C LEU A 294 0.80 -10.42 0.94
N ALA A 295 1.21 -10.95 -0.21
CA ALA A 295 0.30 -11.51 -1.20
C ALA A 295 -0.42 -12.77 -0.69
N ASP A 296 0.30 -13.71 -0.09
CA ASP A 296 -0.24 -15.02 0.33
C ASP A 296 -1.11 -14.93 1.59
N SER A 297 -0.61 -14.20 2.59
CA SER A 297 -1.23 -14.18 3.93
C SER A 297 -2.30 -13.11 4.07
N GLU A 298 -2.10 -11.96 3.42
CA GLU A 298 -2.96 -10.80 3.56
C GLU A 298 -3.83 -10.57 2.31
N GLY A 299 -3.49 -11.18 1.16
CA GLY A 299 -4.19 -10.96 -0.12
C GLY A 299 -3.95 -9.58 -0.72
N LEU A 300 -2.83 -8.95 -0.42
CA LEU A 300 -2.47 -7.62 -0.94
C LEU A 300 -1.84 -7.72 -2.33
N TYR A 301 -2.04 -6.70 -3.16
CA TYR A 301 -1.23 -6.50 -4.36
C TYR A 301 0.06 -5.80 -3.97
N VAL A 302 1.16 -6.19 -4.61
CA VAL A 302 2.50 -5.73 -4.26
C VAL A 302 3.33 -5.42 -5.52
N PRO A 303 4.34 -4.53 -5.44
CA PRO A 303 5.11 -4.11 -6.60
C PRO A 303 6.16 -5.12 -7.10
N HIS A 304 6.59 -6.09 -6.27
CA HIS A 304 7.69 -6.97 -6.64
C HIS A 304 7.29 -7.90 -7.81
N PRO A 305 7.98 -7.87 -8.96
CA PRO A 305 7.54 -8.52 -10.20
C PRO A 305 7.53 -10.06 -10.14
N GLU A 306 8.26 -10.65 -9.21
CA GLU A 306 8.38 -12.11 -9.07
C GLU A 306 7.39 -12.71 -8.07
N VAL A 307 6.46 -11.89 -7.53
CA VAL A 307 5.42 -12.36 -6.62
C VAL A 307 4.32 -13.05 -7.41
N THR A 308 3.87 -14.18 -6.90
CA THR A 308 2.71 -14.91 -7.42
C THR A 308 1.50 -14.72 -6.51
N TYR A 309 0.31 -14.80 -7.08
CA TYR A 309 -0.94 -14.62 -6.34
C TYR A 309 -1.75 -15.92 -6.29
N PRO A 310 -2.57 -16.13 -5.24
CA PRO A 310 -3.52 -17.24 -5.20
C PRO A 310 -4.42 -17.28 -6.45
N PRO A 311 -4.81 -18.46 -6.95
CA PRO A 311 -5.61 -18.58 -8.18
C PRO A 311 -6.98 -17.89 -8.12
N ASP A 312 -7.55 -17.74 -6.93
CA ASP A 312 -8.83 -17.06 -6.67
C ASP A 312 -8.70 -15.53 -6.50
N LYS A 313 -7.46 -15.00 -6.55
CA LYS A 313 -7.20 -13.57 -6.54
C LYS A 313 -7.31 -13.00 -7.96
N PRO A 314 -8.23 -12.06 -8.24
CA PRO A 314 -8.32 -11.48 -9.58
C PRO A 314 -7.05 -10.71 -9.94
N LYS A 315 -6.63 -10.80 -11.20
CA LYS A 315 -5.53 -9.96 -11.69
C LYS A 315 -6.05 -8.53 -11.89
N LEU A 316 -5.23 -7.54 -11.56
CA LEU A 316 -5.60 -6.13 -11.79
C LEU A 316 -5.90 -5.84 -13.27
N THR A 317 -5.26 -6.56 -14.19
CA THR A 317 -5.48 -6.47 -15.64
C THR A 317 -6.87 -6.95 -16.08
N ASP A 318 -7.52 -7.78 -15.28
CA ASP A 318 -8.84 -8.35 -15.60
C ASP A 318 -9.98 -7.46 -15.07
N LEU A 319 -9.64 -6.38 -14.37
CA LEU A 319 -10.58 -5.47 -13.73
C LEU A 319 -10.53 -4.08 -14.39
N LYS A 320 -11.66 -3.39 -14.43
CA LYS A 320 -11.69 -1.96 -14.72
C LYS A 320 -11.23 -1.20 -13.48
N VAL A 321 -9.93 -1.00 -13.35
CA VAL A 321 -9.32 -0.31 -12.21
C VAL A 321 -9.54 1.19 -12.31
N LEU A 322 -10.00 1.83 -11.22
CA LEU A 322 -10.09 3.28 -11.06
C LEU A 322 -8.92 3.76 -10.19
N THR A 323 -8.13 4.69 -10.70
CA THR A 323 -7.03 5.32 -9.99
C THR A 323 -7.39 6.76 -9.62
N ALA A 324 -6.90 7.23 -8.49
CA ALA A 324 -7.01 8.62 -8.07
C ALA A 324 -5.66 9.32 -8.22
N ASP A 325 -5.67 10.50 -8.84
CA ASP A 325 -4.48 11.34 -8.95
C ASP A 325 -4.06 11.88 -7.57
N ALA A 326 -2.76 11.79 -7.25
CA ALA A 326 -2.24 12.16 -5.93
C ALA A 326 -2.34 13.67 -5.66
N ALA A 327 -2.10 14.51 -6.67
CA ALA A 327 -2.20 15.96 -6.54
C ALA A 327 -3.66 16.41 -6.43
N GLU A 328 -4.57 15.71 -7.11
CA GLU A 328 -6.01 15.95 -6.97
C GLU A 328 -6.50 15.53 -5.58
N LEU A 329 -6.07 14.38 -5.05
CA LEU A 329 -6.39 13.95 -3.69
C LEU A 329 -5.92 14.97 -2.66
N GLU A 330 -4.70 15.47 -2.78
CA GLU A 330 -4.16 16.48 -1.87
C GLU A 330 -4.98 17.77 -1.92
N ARG A 331 -5.28 18.27 -3.13
CA ARG A 331 -6.07 19.51 -3.30
C ARG A 331 -7.49 19.39 -2.77
N ARG A 332 -8.12 18.23 -2.95
CA ARG A 332 -9.55 18.01 -2.66
C ARG A 332 -9.81 17.29 -1.33
N ASN A 333 -8.78 16.96 -0.56
CA ASN A 333 -8.92 16.19 0.67
C ASN A 333 -9.92 16.83 1.65
N GLU A 334 -9.79 18.14 1.90
CA GLU A 334 -10.70 18.87 2.78
C GLU A 334 -12.13 19.02 2.20
N GLU A 335 -12.26 19.19 0.87
CA GLU A 335 -13.55 19.17 0.20
C GLU A 335 -14.24 17.81 0.39
N ILE A 336 -13.51 16.71 0.19
CA ILE A 336 -14.03 15.34 0.33
C ILE A 336 -14.57 15.12 1.75
N LYS A 337 -13.81 15.48 2.76
CA LYS A 337 -14.22 15.36 4.18
C LYS A 337 -15.45 16.22 4.48
N LYS A 338 -15.45 17.48 4.05
CA LYS A 338 -16.55 18.42 4.23
C LYS A 338 -17.83 17.92 3.58
N ARG A 339 -17.76 17.49 2.31
CA ARG A 339 -18.91 16.96 1.57
C ARG A 339 -19.45 15.67 2.18
N PHE A 340 -18.58 14.82 2.69
CA PHE A 340 -19.02 13.63 3.41
C PHE A 340 -19.86 14.00 4.65
N VAL A 341 -19.37 14.90 5.49
CA VAL A 341 -20.11 15.39 6.67
C VAL A 341 -21.43 16.04 6.26
N GLU A 342 -21.43 16.88 5.22
CA GLU A 342 -22.63 17.53 4.69
C GLU A 342 -23.72 16.53 4.26
N PHE A 343 -23.33 15.44 3.57
CA PHE A 343 -24.32 14.49 3.03
C PHE A 343 -24.75 13.44 4.05
N PHE A 344 -23.84 12.94 4.88
CA PHE A 344 -24.08 11.82 5.79
C PHE A 344 -24.36 12.24 7.24
N GLY A 345 -24.18 13.52 7.60
CA GLY A 345 -24.47 14.05 8.93
C GLY A 345 -23.53 13.53 10.01
N ALA A 346 -22.23 13.35 9.71
CA ALA A 346 -21.24 12.73 10.60
C ALA A 346 -20.26 13.74 11.19
#